data_4c12d44c84f7802769fc55186f962329
#
_entry.id   4c12d44c84f7802769fc55186f962329
#
_cell.length_a   1.000
_cell.length_b   1.000
_cell.length_c   1.000
_cell.angle_alpha   90.00
_cell.angle_beta   90.00
_cell.angle_gamma   90.00
#
_symmetry.space_group_name_H-M   'P 1'
#
loop_
_entity.id
_entity.type
_entity.pdbx_description
1 polymer ?
#
loop_
_entity_poly.entity_id
_entity_poly.type
_entity_poly.pdbx_seq_one_letter_code
_entity_poly.pdbx_strand_id
1 'polypeptide(L)'
;LSDDSSIETLNFLDIIVQTTQTILTNGLHFANIVRIGAFLRHDGDKIDFIKLENWLNRLQLTKIAQLEASILIKTLGFEKDEIPFIKDITPKAYELALEALDAPIVIKQDEWQFHHSSGVFVSNNSKAMKKTFRNYKKYFFYAPVEVVSCCVHRFENSISTLEE
;
A
#
# COMPACT_ATOMS: atom_id res chain seq x y z
N LEU A 1 -25.63 23.16 -2.08
CA LEU A 1 -25.60 21.68 -2.10
C LEU A 1 -24.65 21.22 -3.20
N SER A 2 -23.40 21.46 -3.02
CA SER A 2 -22.34 20.96 -3.88
C SER A 2 -21.18 20.66 -2.98
N ASP A 3 -20.79 19.41 -2.94
CA ASP A 3 -19.40 19.05 -2.67
C ASP A 3 -19.13 17.87 -1.74
N ASP A 4 -20.07 16.96 -1.59
CA ASP A 4 -19.74 15.68 -0.91
C ASP A 4 -18.82 14.78 -1.78
N SER A 5 -18.95 14.87 -3.12
CA SER A 5 -18.10 14.06 -4.04
C SER A 5 -16.60 14.37 -3.91
N SER A 6 -16.22 15.56 -3.44
CA SER A 6 -14.82 15.93 -3.23
C SER A 6 -14.24 15.24 -2.00
N ILE A 7 -15.03 15.06 -0.95
CA ILE A 7 -14.62 14.42 0.30
C ILE A 7 -14.48 12.92 0.06
N GLU A 8 -15.45 12.27 -0.58
CA GLU A 8 -15.39 10.84 -0.86
C GLU A 8 -14.25 10.49 -1.83
N THR A 9 -14.01 11.36 -2.82
CA THR A 9 -12.86 11.20 -3.71
C THR A 9 -11.54 11.32 -2.96
N LEU A 10 -11.43 12.24 -2.00
CA LEU A 10 -10.23 12.39 -1.17
C LEU A 10 -10.05 11.20 -0.23
N ASN A 11 -11.14 10.73 0.40
CA ASN A 11 -11.11 9.55 1.26
C ASN A 11 -10.66 8.30 0.48
N PHE A 12 -11.13 8.15 -0.75
CA PHE A 12 -10.72 7.04 -1.60
C PHE A 12 -9.25 7.14 -2.01
N LEU A 13 -8.77 8.33 -2.37
CA LEU A 13 -7.35 8.55 -2.61
C LEU A 13 -6.50 8.19 -1.40
N ASP A 14 -6.93 8.59 -0.19
CA ASP A 14 -6.21 8.27 1.04
C ASP A 14 -6.11 6.75 1.27
N ILE A 15 -7.17 6.00 0.99
CA ILE A 15 -7.16 4.53 1.06
C ILE A 15 -6.12 3.94 0.10
N ILE A 16 -6.04 4.43 -1.14
CA ILE A 16 -5.03 4.01 -2.13
C ILE A 16 -3.63 4.33 -1.63
N VAL A 17 -3.39 5.54 -1.12
CA VAL A 17 -2.08 5.97 -0.59
C VAL A 17 -1.65 5.10 0.59
N GLN A 18 -2.53 4.89 1.58
CA GLN A 18 -2.26 4.05 2.74
C GLN A 18 -1.97 2.60 2.34
N THR A 19 -2.73 2.07 1.37
CA THR A 19 -2.49 0.73 0.83
C THR A 19 -1.13 0.65 0.15
N THR A 20 -0.79 1.64 -0.68
CA THR A 20 0.53 1.75 -1.33
C THR A 20 1.65 1.76 -0.29
N GLN A 21 1.57 2.59 0.74
CA GLN A 21 2.57 2.66 1.82
C GLN A 21 2.71 1.31 2.54
N THR A 22 1.61 0.64 2.81
CA THR A 22 1.63 -0.69 3.41
C THR A 22 2.29 -1.72 2.50
N ILE A 23 1.99 -1.70 1.20
CA ILE A 23 2.62 -2.58 0.21
C ILE A 23 4.14 -2.39 0.20
N LEU A 24 4.60 -1.16 0.23
CA LEU A 24 6.03 -0.84 0.20
C LEU A 24 6.75 -1.25 1.49
N THR A 25 6.14 -1.09 2.65
CA THR A 25 6.77 -1.36 3.95
C THR A 25 6.62 -2.81 4.38
N ASN A 26 5.42 -3.33 4.36
CA ASN A 26 5.06 -4.63 4.92
C ASN A 26 4.81 -5.71 3.86
N GLY A 27 4.63 -5.33 2.61
CA GLY A 27 4.17 -6.17 1.51
C GLY A 27 2.67 -6.05 1.28
N LEU A 28 2.19 -6.72 0.24
CA LEU A 28 0.77 -6.75 -0.08
C LEU A 28 -0.02 -7.46 1.02
N HIS A 29 -1.00 -6.77 1.58
CA HIS A 29 -1.97 -7.33 2.53
C HIS A 29 -3.35 -7.35 1.89
N PHE A 30 -3.95 -8.52 1.81
CA PHE A 30 -5.24 -8.71 1.14
C PHE A 30 -6.37 -7.89 1.78
N ALA A 31 -6.32 -7.68 3.11
CA ALA A 31 -7.28 -6.85 3.83
C ALA A 31 -7.37 -5.41 3.29
N ASN A 32 -6.23 -4.83 2.86
CA ASN A 32 -6.22 -3.49 2.28
C ASN A 32 -6.90 -3.46 0.90
N ILE A 33 -6.72 -4.50 0.11
CA ILE A 33 -7.41 -4.65 -1.18
C ILE A 33 -8.92 -4.79 -0.97
N VAL A 34 -9.34 -5.60 0.01
CA VAL A 34 -10.76 -5.72 0.39
C VAL A 34 -11.33 -4.36 0.82
N ARG A 35 -10.58 -3.54 1.56
CA ARG A 35 -11.00 -2.19 1.98
C ARG A 35 -11.25 -1.28 0.77
N ILE A 36 -10.37 -1.30 -0.25
CA ILE A 36 -10.57 -0.56 -1.50
C ILE A 36 -11.86 -1.02 -2.18
N GLY A 37 -12.06 -2.34 -2.32
CA GLY A 37 -13.27 -2.91 -2.92
C GLY A 37 -14.55 -2.57 -2.16
N ALA A 38 -14.52 -2.64 -0.84
CA ALA A 38 -15.66 -2.29 0.00
C ALA A 38 -16.06 -0.82 -0.17
N PHE A 39 -15.08 0.08 -0.22
CA PHE A 39 -15.34 1.52 -0.45
C PHE A 39 -15.95 1.76 -1.83
N LEU A 40 -15.41 1.13 -2.88
CA LEU A 40 -15.95 1.25 -4.23
C LEU A 40 -17.41 0.78 -4.32
N ARG A 41 -17.78 -0.30 -3.65
CA ARG A 41 -19.16 -0.81 -3.64
C ARG A 41 -20.12 0.01 -2.81
N HIS A 42 -19.63 0.69 -1.77
CA HIS A 42 -20.48 1.48 -0.86
C HIS A 42 -20.63 2.93 -1.33
N ASP A 43 -19.53 3.58 -1.74
CA ASP A 43 -19.47 5.01 -2.04
C ASP A 43 -18.93 5.30 -3.46
N GLY A 44 -18.81 4.30 -4.32
CA GLY A 44 -18.24 4.46 -5.66
C GLY A 44 -18.99 5.43 -6.55
N ASP A 45 -20.30 5.54 -6.39
CA ASP A 45 -21.17 6.50 -7.09
C ASP A 45 -20.91 7.97 -6.70
N LYS A 46 -20.28 8.20 -5.55
CA LYS A 46 -19.94 9.54 -5.03
C LYS A 46 -18.51 9.96 -5.39
N ILE A 47 -17.74 9.09 -6.01
CA ILE A 47 -16.35 9.35 -6.38
C ILE A 47 -16.29 10.10 -7.71
N ASP A 48 -15.60 11.24 -7.74
CA ASP A 48 -15.22 11.90 -8.99
C ASP A 48 -13.94 11.22 -9.54
N PHE A 49 -14.13 10.23 -10.41
CA PHE A 49 -13.03 9.46 -10.99
C PHE A 49 -12.13 10.29 -11.90
N ILE A 50 -12.62 11.35 -12.53
CA ILE A 50 -11.80 12.27 -13.35
C ILE A 50 -10.82 13.01 -12.44
N LYS A 51 -11.31 13.52 -11.32
CA LYS A 51 -10.51 14.21 -10.32
C LYS A 51 -9.50 13.25 -9.66
N LEU A 52 -9.94 12.03 -9.34
CA LEU A 52 -9.08 10.96 -8.80
C LEU A 52 -7.93 10.63 -9.76
N GLU A 53 -8.20 10.40 -11.06
CA GLU A 53 -7.15 10.13 -12.05
C GLU A 53 -6.14 11.27 -12.14
N ASN A 54 -6.60 12.52 -12.13
CA ASN A 54 -5.71 13.67 -12.13
C ASN A 54 -4.79 13.69 -10.89
N TRP A 55 -5.32 13.37 -9.72
CA TRP A 55 -4.53 13.30 -8.49
C TRP A 55 -3.54 12.13 -8.51
N LEU A 56 -3.97 10.95 -8.94
CA LEU A 56 -3.09 9.78 -9.10
C LEU A 56 -1.94 10.04 -10.07
N ASN A 57 -2.22 10.74 -11.18
CA ASN A 57 -1.19 11.13 -12.15
C ASN A 57 -0.19 12.14 -11.55
N ARG A 58 -0.67 13.16 -10.84
CA ARG A 58 0.18 14.18 -10.20
C ARG A 58 1.06 13.58 -9.10
N LEU A 59 0.53 12.63 -8.35
CA LEU A 59 1.26 11.90 -7.30
C LEU A 59 2.11 10.73 -7.84
N GLN A 60 2.04 10.47 -9.16
CA GLN A 60 2.70 9.33 -9.81
C GLN A 60 2.31 7.95 -9.23
N LEU A 61 1.10 7.84 -8.70
CA LEU A 61 0.52 6.64 -8.11
C LEU A 61 -0.32 5.82 -9.10
N THR A 62 -0.44 6.25 -10.36
CA THR A 62 -1.29 5.60 -11.36
C THR A 62 -0.99 4.11 -11.52
N LYS A 63 0.29 3.73 -11.61
CA LYS A 63 0.67 2.32 -11.83
C LYS A 63 0.35 1.43 -10.63
N ILE A 64 0.53 1.92 -9.41
CA ILE A 64 0.20 1.14 -8.22
C ILE A 64 -1.30 1.04 -8.04
N ALA A 65 -2.06 2.09 -8.30
CA ALA A 65 -3.52 2.06 -8.30
C ALA A 65 -4.07 1.09 -9.37
N GLN A 66 -3.44 1.02 -10.56
CA GLN A 66 -3.76 0.02 -11.59
C GLN A 66 -3.48 -1.42 -11.10
N LEU A 67 -2.41 -1.64 -10.33
CA LEU A 67 -2.11 -2.93 -9.73
C LEU A 67 -3.17 -3.31 -8.69
N GLU A 68 -3.51 -2.41 -7.76
CA GLU A 68 -4.53 -2.62 -6.73
C GLU A 68 -5.90 -2.94 -7.35
N ALA A 69 -6.31 -2.16 -8.36
CA ALA A 69 -7.53 -2.39 -9.12
C ALA A 69 -7.50 -3.73 -9.88
N SER A 70 -6.35 -4.10 -10.46
CA SER A 70 -6.20 -5.38 -11.15
C SER A 70 -6.35 -6.57 -10.21
N ILE A 71 -5.91 -6.44 -8.95
CA ILE A 71 -6.10 -7.47 -7.93
C ILE A 71 -7.59 -7.59 -7.59
N LEU A 72 -8.32 -6.48 -7.44
CA LEU A 72 -9.77 -6.51 -7.20
C LEU A 72 -10.51 -7.30 -8.29
N ILE A 73 -10.20 -7.03 -9.56
CA ILE A 73 -10.81 -7.73 -10.70
C ILE A 73 -10.46 -9.22 -10.68
N LYS A 74 -9.19 -9.56 -10.47
CA LYS A 74 -8.71 -10.94 -10.57
C LYS A 74 -9.09 -11.83 -9.39
N THR A 75 -9.35 -11.27 -8.22
CA THR A 75 -9.54 -12.04 -6.99
C THR A 75 -10.88 -11.83 -6.31
N LEU A 76 -11.51 -10.67 -6.46
CA LEU A 76 -12.76 -10.32 -5.76
C LEU A 76 -13.96 -10.16 -6.71
N GLY A 77 -13.80 -10.51 -8.00
CA GLY A 77 -14.88 -10.51 -8.97
C GLY A 77 -15.45 -9.13 -9.29
N PHE A 78 -14.61 -8.09 -9.20
CA PHE A 78 -14.97 -6.76 -9.73
C PHE A 78 -14.93 -6.78 -11.24
N GLU A 79 -15.86 -6.07 -11.86
CA GLU A 79 -15.86 -5.83 -13.29
C GLU A 79 -15.08 -4.55 -13.61
N LYS A 80 -14.60 -4.43 -14.85
CA LYS A 80 -13.76 -3.29 -15.24
C LYS A 80 -14.52 -1.96 -15.22
N ASP A 81 -15.82 -1.99 -15.43
CA ASP A 81 -16.71 -0.84 -15.39
C ASP A 81 -17.03 -0.37 -13.96
N GLU A 82 -16.88 -1.24 -12.95
CA GLU A 82 -16.96 -0.84 -11.53
C GLU A 82 -15.73 -0.02 -11.09
N ILE A 83 -14.65 -0.01 -11.87
CA ILE A 83 -13.40 0.69 -11.55
C ILE A 83 -12.98 1.58 -12.72
N PRO A 84 -13.64 2.74 -12.92
CA PRO A 84 -13.46 3.57 -14.13
C PRO A 84 -12.03 4.06 -14.38
N PHE A 85 -11.19 4.15 -13.35
CA PHE A 85 -9.79 4.58 -13.49
C PHE A 85 -8.85 3.47 -13.97
N ILE A 86 -9.31 2.22 -14.11
CA ILE A 86 -8.47 1.14 -14.62
C ILE A 86 -8.38 1.17 -16.14
N LYS A 87 -7.16 1.29 -16.67
CA LYS A 87 -6.88 1.27 -18.11
C LYS A 87 -6.50 -0.14 -18.58
N ASP A 88 -5.50 -0.69 -17.93
CA ASP A 88 -4.95 -2.00 -18.25
C ASP A 88 -4.86 -2.89 -17.01
N ILE A 89 -5.19 -4.17 -17.21
CA ILE A 89 -5.07 -5.17 -16.14
C ILE A 89 -3.62 -5.61 -16.05
N THR A 90 -3.00 -5.42 -14.91
CA THR A 90 -1.62 -5.83 -14.64
C THR A 90 -1.50 -7.36 -14.67
N PRO A 91 -0.68 -7.95 -15.57
CA PRO A 91 -0.62 -9.41 -15.71
C PRO A 91 -0.22 -10.14 -14.43
N LYS A 92 0.68 -9.56 -13.64
CA LYS A 92 1.19 -10.14 -12.38
C LYS A 92 0.27 -9.95 -11.17
N ALA A 93 -0.87 -9.28 -11.32
CA ALA A 93 -1.76 -8.96 -10.20
C ALA A 93 -2.23 -10.22 -9.46
N TYR A 94 -2.59 -11.27 -10.19
CA TYR A 94 -3.04 -12.53 -9.60
C TYR A 94 -1.94 -13.27 -8.83
N GLU A 95 -0.73 -13.35 -9.41
CA GLU A 95 0.43 -13.98 -8.76
C GLU A 95 0.80 -13.25 -7.47
N LEU A 96 0.81 -11.91 -7.51
CA LEU A 96 1.10 -11.08 -6.32
C LEU A 96 0.04 -11.25 -5.23
N ALA A 97 -1.22 -11.42 -5.62
CA ALA A 97 -2.31 -11.68 -4.68
C ALA A 97 -2.17 -13.07 -4.03
N LEU A 98 -1.84 -14.11 -4.80
CA LEU A 98 -1.60 -15.45 -4.27
C LEU A 98 -0.42 -15.47 -3.30
N GLU A 99 0.69 -14.84 -3.65
CA GLU A 99 1.84 -14.71 -2.75
C GLU A 99 1.47 -14.01 -1.42
N ALA A 100 0.55 -13.04 -1.48
CA ALA A 100 0.08 -12.35 -0.28
C ALA A 100 -0.81 -13.22 0.61
N LEU A 101 -1.55 -14.16 0.02
CA LEU A 101 -2.38 -15.13 0.75
C LEU A 101 -1.54 -16.26 1.33
N ASP A 102 -0.49 -16.69 0.63
CA ASP A 102 0.43 -17.74 1.09
C ASP A 102 1.46 -17.22 2.11
N ALA A 103 1.60 -15.91 2.23
CA ALA A 103 2.49 -15.33 3.23
C ALA A 103 2.01 -15.71 4.63
N PRO A 104 2.84 -16.35 5.47
CA PRO A 104 2.45 -16.67 6.83
C PRO A 104 1.97 -15.41 7.53
N ILE A 105 0.79 -15.49 8.13
CA ILE A 105 0.28 -14.42 9.00
C ILE A 105 1.27 -14.30 10.14
N VAL A 106 2.22 -13.40 10.02
CA VAL A 106 3.05 -12.98 11.15
C VAL A 106 2.10 -12.18 12.04
N ILE A 107 1.38 -12.90 12.90
CA ILE A 107 0.79 -12.27 14.07
C ILE A 107 1.98 -11.60 14.74
N LYS A 108 2.01 -10.27 14.76
CA LYS A 108 2.86 -9.55 15.69
C LYS A 108 2.34 -9.95 17.08
N GLN A 109 2.79 -11.08 17.58
CA GLN A 109 2.94 -11.20 19.00
C GLN A 109 3.95 -10.11 19.34
N ASP A 110 3.47 -9.06 19.96
CA ASP A 110 4.31 -8.20 20.79
C ASP A 110 4.85 -9.12 21.88
N GLU A 111 5.85 -9.91 21.52
CA GLU A 111 6.68 -10.60 22.48
C GLU A 111 7.48 -9.50 23.20
N TRP A 112 6.86 -8.94 24.21
CA TRP A 112 7.54 -8.35 25.33
C TRP A 112 8.29 -9.47 26.04
N GLN A 113 9.27 -10.06 25.35
CA GLN A 113 10.26 -10.90 26.00
C GLN A 113 11.19 -9.97 26.79
N PHE A 114 10.81 -9.72 28.05
CA PHE A 114 11.73 -9.23 29.05
C PHE A 114 12.81 -10.27 29.27
N HIS A 115 13.82 -10.32 28.41
CA HIS A 115 15.07 -10.95 28.75
C HIS A 115 15.85 -9.99 29.65
N HIS A 116 15.71 -10.22 30.97
CA HIS A 116 16.63 -9.73 31.96
C HIS A 116 18.00 -10.40 31.72
N SER A 117 18.82 -9.80 30.88
CA SER A 117 20.27 -10.03 30.84
C SER A 117 20.94 -8.90 30.07
N SER A 118 21.62 -8.04 30.85
CA SER A 118 22.67 -7.08 30.43
C SER A 118 22.49 -6.35 29.08
N GLY A 119 21.78 -5.22 29.10
CA GLY A 119 22.25 -3.94 28.59
C GLY A 119 22.59 -3.77 27.11
N VAL A 120 22.06 -4.59 26.18
CA VAL A 120 22.16 -4.27 24.74
C VAL A 120 20.80 -4.49 24.11
N PHE A 121 20.10 -3.41 23.82
CA PHE A 121 18.92 -3.43 22.95
C PHE A 121 19.35 -3.77 21.52
N VAL A 122 19.47 -5.04 21.20
CA VAL A 122 19.61 -5.48 19.80
C VAL A 122 18.22 -5.50 19.21
N SER A 123 17.80 -4.35 18.71
CA SER A 123 16.57 -4.21 17.93
C SER A 123 16.56 -5.22 16.77
N ASN A 124 15.47 -5.98 16.63
CA ASN A 124 15.19 -6.89 15.51
C ASN A 124 15.04 -6.15 14.16
N ASN A 125 15.62 -4.95 14.05
CA ASN A 125 15.48 -4.00 12.96
C ASN A 125 16.07 -4.50 11.63
N SER A 126 17.07 -5.38 11.68
CA SER A 126 17.74 -5.85 10.46
C SER A 126 16.86 -6.75 9.58
N LYS A 127 16.03 -7.62 10.18
CA LYS A 127 15.10 -8.48 9.42
C LYS A 127 13.95 -7.68 8.82
N ALA A 128 13.38 -6.74 9.59
CA ALA A 128 12.34 -5.84 9.12
C ALA A 128 12.85 -4.95 7.98
N MET A 129 14.06 -4.42 8.12
CA MET A 129 14.70 -3.59 7.11
C MET A 129 14.97 -4.37 5.81
N LYS A 130 15.49 -5.59 5.88
CA LYS A 130 15.69 -6.46 4.71
C LYS A 130 14.36 -6.77 4.00
N LYS A 131 13.27 -7.01 4.75
CA LYS A 131 11.93 -7.24 4.19
C LYS A 131 11.45 -6.00 3.43
N THR A 132 11.59 -4.83 4.01
CA THR A 132 11.19 -3.56 3.38
C THR A 132 12.00 -3.28 2.11
N PHE A 133 13.32 -3.44 2.11
CA PHE A 133 14.14 -3.28 0.91
C PHE A 133 13.76 -4.26 -0.20
N ARG A 134 13.41 -5.50 0.15
CA ARG A 134 12.90 -6.47 -0.81
C ARG A 134 11.58 -6.01 -1.43
N ASN A 135 10.67 -5.45 -0.62
CA ASN A 135 9.42 -4.90 -1.12
C ASN A 135 9.67 -3.68 -2.00
N TYR A 136 10.56 -2.77 -1.62
CA TYR A 136 10.95 -1.62 -2.44
C TYR A 136 11.45 -2.08 -3.81
N LYS A 137 12.34 -3.06 -3.88
CA LYS A 137 12.82 -3.63 -5.16
C LYS A 137 11.68 -4.26 -5.96
N LYS A 138 10.77 -4.99 -5.31
CA LYS A 138 9.65 -5.69 -5.94
C LYS A 138 8.63 -4.71 -6.54
N TYR A 139 8.33 -3.64 -5.81
CA TYR A 139 7.28 -2.68 -6.18
C TYR A 139 7.80 -1.38 -6.78
N PHE A 140 9.12 -1.20 -6.91
CA PHE A 140 9.74 0.01 -7.47
C PHE A 140 9.14 0.42 -8.80
N PHE A 141 8.86 -0.53 -9.68
CA PHE A 141 8.30 -0.27 -11.00
C PHE A 141 6.88 0.33 -10.94
N TYR A 142 6.14 0.02 -9.89
CA TYR A 142 4.75 0.49 -9.73
C TYR A 142 4.66 1.84 -9.01
N ALA A 143 5.55 2.12 -8.07
CA ALA A 143 5.56 3.35 -7.29
C ALA A 143 6.98 3.90 -7.05
N PRO A 144 7.71 4.33 -8.10
CA PRO A 144 9.12 4.72 -7.96
C PRO A 144 9.32 5.94 -7.06
N VAL A 145 8.44 6.94 -7.14
CA VAL A 145 8.56 8.16 -6.33
C VAL A 145 8.31 7.86 -4.86
N GLU A 146 7.30 7.08 -4.54
CA GLU A 146 7.00 6.66 -3.16
C GLU A 146 8.15 5.84 -2.56
N VAL A 147 8.74 4.93 -3.35
CA VAL A 147 9.90 4.15 -2.89
C VAL A 147 11.06 5.08 -2.54
N VAL A 148 11.37 6.04 -3.40
CA VAL A 148 12.47 7.00 -3.14
C VAL A 148 12.15 7.87 -1.92
N SER A 149 10.94 8.41 -1.82
CA SER A 149 10.48 9.21 -0.68
C SER A 149 10.56 8.42 0.64
N CYS A 150 10.07 7.19 0.66
CA CYS A 150 10.16 6.31 1.83
C CYS A 150 11.62 5.98 2.20
N CYS A 151 12.51 5.82 1.22
CA CYS A 151 13.92 5.61 1.49
C CYS A 151 14.54 6.83 2.16
N VAL A 152 14.33 8.03 1.60
CA VAL A 152 14.87 9.28 2.14
C VAL A 152 14.40 9.50 3.57
N HIS A 153 13.11 9.41 3.82
CA HIS A 153 12.55 9.61 5.17
C HIS A 153 13.08 8.60 6.20
N ARG A 154 13.35 7.37 5.80
CA ARG A 154 13.97 6.38 6.69
C ARG A 154 15.45 6.68 6.97
N PHE A 155 16.18 7.20 6.00
CA PHE A 155 17.56 7.65 6.21
C PHE A 155 17.61 8.83 7.17
N GLU A 156 16.75 9.83 7.01
CA GLU A 156 16.64 10.96 7.94
C GLU A 156 16.37 10.51 9.38
N ASN A 157 15.37 9.63 9.58
CA ASN A 157 15.08 9.07 10.89
C ASN A 157 16.23 8.23 11.47
N SER A 158 17.00 7.54 10.62
CA SER A 158 18.15 6.74 11.08
C SER A 158 19.33 7.63 11.50
N ILE A 159 19.50 8.78 10.87
CA ILE A 159 20.55 9.75 11.23
C ILE A 159 20.17 10.46 12.54
N SER A 160 18.92 10.89 12.68
CA SER A 160 18.48 11.57 13.91
C SER A 160 18.58 10.70 15.17
N THR A 161 18.44 9.38 15.03
CA THR A 161 18.63 8.44 16.16
C THR A 161 20.09 8.12 16.48
N LEU A 162 21.04 8.57 15.65
CA LEU A 162 22.49 8.45 15.91
C LEU A 162 23.05 9.69 16.62
N GLU A 163 22.30 10.79 16.64
CA GLU A 163 22.71 12.06 17.27
C GLU A 163 22.20 12.18 18.75
N GLU A 164 21.40 11.24 19.23
CA GLU A 164 20.99 11.11 20.64
C GLU A 164 21.84 10.04 21.37
#